data_db4c80b23519958f58061231bb27defa
#
_entry.id   db4c80b23519958f58061231bb27defa
#
_cell.length_a   1.000
_cell.length_b   1.000
_cell.length_c   1.000
_cell.angle_alpha   90.00
_cell.angle_beta   90.00
_cell.angle_gamma   90.00
#
_symmetry.space_group_name_H-M   'P 1'
#
loop_
_entity.id
_entity.type
_entity.pdbx_description
1 polymer ?
#
loop_
_entity_poly.entity_id
_entity_poly.type
_entity_poly.pdbx_seq_one_letter_code
_entity_poly.pdbx_strand_id
1 'polypeptide(L)'
;MAMSKPLIASLLLISLLLLHLVEADHELGNAIYQAPAYPPTQKIDCDGACKGRCRLTKRKDLCKRLCGSCCGRCNCVPPGTSGNYDACYCYAHLTTPDGRRKCP
;
A
#
# COMPACT_ATOMS: atom_id res chain seq x y z
N MET A 1 -18.88 14.17 -55.94
CA MET A 1 -18.29 15.44 -55.60
C MET A 1 -17.04 15.23 -54.81
N ALA A 2 -15.96 15.80 -55.26
CA ALA A 2 -14.71 15.69 -54.53
C ALA A 2 -14.72 16.58 -53.30
N MET A 3 -14.44 16.02 -52.12
CA MET A 3 -14.19 16.82 -50.96
C MET A 3 -12.96 17.69 -51.18
N SER A 4 -13.02 18.93 -50.74
CA SER A 4 -11.88 19.83 -50.84
C SER A 4 -10.75 19.33 -49.98
N LYS A 5 -9.53 19.47 -50.46
CA LYS A 5 -8.31 19.03 -49.74
C LYS A 5 -8.24 19.57 -48.32
N PRO A 6 -8.62 20.83 -48.04
CA PRO A 6 -8.58 21.34 -46.65
C PRO A 6 -9.57 20.64 -45.72
N LEU A 7 -10.71 20.16 -46.23
CA LEU A 7 -11.69 19.43 -45.41
C LEU A 7 -11.16 18.05 -45.02
N ILE A 8 -10.50 17.34 -45.93
CA ILE A 8 -9.89 16.04 -45.63
C ILE A 8 -8.78 16.19 -44.58
N ALA A 9 -7.95 17.19 -44.71
CA ALA A 9 -6.88 17.47 -43.77
C ALA A 9 -7.44 17.81 -42.37
N SER A 10 -8.51 18.57 -42.29
CA SER A 10 -9.19 18.88 -41.02
C SER A 10 -9.73 17.64 -40.34
N LEU A 11 -10.40 16.76 -41.10
CA LEU A 11 -10.96 15.52 -40.57
C LEU A 11 -9.87 14.59 -40.06
N LEU A 12 -8.74 14.49 -40.75
CA LEU A 12 -7.60 13.68 -40.34
C LEU A 12 -6.99 14.21 -39.04
N LEU A 13 -6.83 15.52 -38.91
CA LEU A 13 -6.32 16.14 -37.70
C LEU A 13 -7.22 15.89 -36.48
N ILE A 14 -8.53 16.02 -36.68
CA ILE A 14 -9.51 15.76 -35.61
C ILE A 14 -9.44 14.29 -35.19
N SER A 15 -9.33 13.36 -36.14
CA SER A 15 -9.19 11.94 -35.84
C SER A 15 -7.94 11.64 -35.01
N LEU A 16 -6.80 12.24 -35.38
CA LEU A 16 -5.55 12.07 -34.66
C LEU A 16 -5.64 12.62 -33.25
N LEU A 17 -6.25 13.78 -33.07
CA LEU A 17 -6.45 14.38 -31.75
C LEU A 17 -7.33 13.51 -30.87
N LEU A 18 -8.38 12.94 -31.39
CA LEU A 18 -9.27 12.04 -30.66
C LEU A 18 -8.52 10.77 -30.22
N LEU A 19 -7.67 10.22 -31.07
CA LEU A 19 -6.84 9.06 -30.72
C LEU A 19 -5.89 9.37 -29.58
N HIS A 20 -5.26 10.54 -29.59
CA HIS A 20 -4.37 10.96 -28.51
C HIS A 20 -5.12 11.17 -27.18
N LEU A 21 -6.33 11.68 -27.23
CA LEU A 21 -7.15 11.85 -26.04
C LEU A 21 -7.55 10.51 -25.42
N VAL A 22 -7.85 9.52 -26.24
CA VAL A 22 -8.16 8.16 -25.76
C VAL A 22 -6.96 7.52 -25.09
N GLU A 23 -5.77 7.69 -25.66
CA GLU A 23 -4.54 7.18 -25.04
C GLU A 23 -4.25 7.82 -23.69
N ALA A 24 -4.44 9.13 -23.59
CA ALA A 24 -4.25 9.85 -22.33
C ALA A 24 -5.24 9.38 -21.25
N ASP A 25 -6.49 9.15 -21.62
CA ASP A 25 -7.49 8.62 -20.69
C ASP A 25 -7.12 7.20 -20.21
N HIS A 26 -6.57 6.40 -21.09
CA HIS A 26 -6.15 5.04 -20.76
C HIS A 26 -4.98 5.06 -19.76
N GLU A 27 -4.00 5.93 -19.93
CA GLU A 27 -2.90 6.09 -19.00
C GLU A 27 -3.39 6.55 -17.63
N LEU A 28 -4.29 7.51 -17.58
CA LEU A 28 -4.91 7.99 -16.35
C LEU A 28 -5.66 6.88 -15.63
N GLY A 29 -6.40 6.05 -16.36
CA GLY A 29 -7.09 4.90 -15.82
C GLY A 29 -6.15 3.90 -15.18
N ASN A 30 -5.03 3.60 -15.81
CA ASN A 30 -4.01 2.71 -15.26
C ASN A 30 -3.36 3.28 -14.01
N ALA A 31 -3.07 4.57 -13.99
CA ALA A 31 -2.48 5.22 -12.84
C ALA A 31 -3.41 5.19 -11.62
N ILE A 32 -4.71 5.41 -11.82
CA ILE A 32 -5.72 5.32 -10.77
C ILE A 32 -5.86 3.88 -10.28
N TYR A 33 -5.78 2.91 -11.16
CA TYR A 33 -5.86 1.50 -10.81
C TYR A 33 -4.67 1.01 -9.99
N GLN A 34 -3.50 1.58 -10.21
CA GLN A 34 -2.29 1.22 -9.47
C GLN A 34 -2.19 1.90 -8.12
N ALA A 35 -2.80 3.07 -7.95
CA ALA A 35 -2.71 3.85 -6.72
C ALA A 35 -3.30 3.17 -5.48
N PRO A 36 -4.47 2.49 -5.52
CA PRO A 36 -5.02 1.81 -4.34
C PRO A 36 -4.50 0.38 -4.16
N ALA A 37 -3.81 -0.18 -5.14
CA ALA A 37 -3.32 -1.55 -5.04
C ALA A 37 -1.94 -1.57 -4.37
N TYR A 38 -1.94 -1.65 -3.05
CA TYR A 38 -0.72 -2.03 -2.35
C TYR A 38 -0.34 -3.44 -2.80
N PRO A 39 0.82 -3.64 -3.42
CA PRO A 39 1.23 -4.99 -3.73
C PRO A 39 1.32 -5.78 -2.43
N PRO A 40 0.71 -6.98 -2.36
CA PRO A 40 0.76 -7.81 -1.15
C PRO A 40 2.18 -8.23 -0.76
N THR A 41 3.15 -7.89 -1.60
CA THR A 41 4.57 -8.17 -1.40
C THR A 41 5.34 -7.00 -0.77
N GLN A 42 4.70 -5.84 -0.58
CA GLN A 42 5.37 -4.69 0.00
C GLN A 42 5.53 -4.88 1.50
N LYS A 43 6.74 -5.20 1.92
CA LYS A 43 7.07 -5.36 3.33
C LYS A 43 7.23 -4.00 3.98
N ILE A 44 6.62 -3.84 5.15
CA ILE A 44 6.86 -2.66 5.96
C ILE A 44 8.25 -2.75 6.61
N ASP A 45 8.76 -1.62 7.07
CA ASP A 45 9.98 -1.59 7.87
C ASP A 45 9.65 -2.04 9.29
N CYS A 46 9.77 -3.34 9.55
CA CYS A 46 9.50 -3.91 10.86
C CYS A 46 10.41 -3.36 11.94
N ASP A 47 11.67 -3.11 11.60
CA ASP A 47 12.65 -2.58 12.53
C ASP A 47 12.24 -1.19 13.04
N GLY A 48 11.92 -0.29 12.11
CA GLY A 48 11.46 1.05 12.45
C GLY A 48 10.12 1.05 13.18
N ALA A 49 9.17 0.25 12.71
CA ALA A 49 7.85 0.15 13.33
C ALA A 49 7.94 -0.38 14.76
N CYS A 50 8.75 -1.41 14.99
CA CYS A 50 8.92 -2.01 16.30
C CYS A 50 9.73 -1.11 17.25
N LYS A 51 10.68 -0.34 16.71
CA LYS A 51 11.38 0.66 17.50
C LYS A 51 10.41 1.68 18.09
N GLY A 52 9.45 2.15 17.30
CA GLY A 52 8.40 3.04 17.76
C GLY A 52 7.47 2.36 18.76
N ARG A 53 7.04 1.15 18.47
CA ARG A 53 6.14 0.39 19.36
C ARG A 53 6.75 0.14 20.72
N CYS A 54 8.04 -0.18 20.77
CA CYS A 54 8.76 -0.55 21.98
C CYS A 54 9.44 0.63 22.69
N ARG A 55 9.16 1.84 22.25
CA ARG A 55 9.85 3.05 22.73
C ARG A 55 9.78 3.25 24.25
N LEU A 56 8.63 2.94 24.86
CA LEU A 56 8.39 3.19 26.28
C LEU A 56 8.54 1.95 27.16
N THR A 57 8.85 0.81 26.57
CA THR A 57 9.01 -0.41 27.35
C THR A 57 10.35 -0.45 28.07
N LYS A 58 10.39 -1.10 29.23
CA LYS A 58 11.64 -1.29 29.99
C LYS A 58 12.53 -2.37 29.37
N ARG A 59 11.94 -3.36 28.71
CA ARG A 59 12.68 -4.45 28.06
C ARG A 59 12.65 -4.25 26.55
N LYS A 60 13.41 -3.29 26.09
CA LYS A 60 13.39 -2.89 24.66
C LYS A 60 13.82 -4.03 23.73
N ASP A 61 14.85 -4.78 24.10
CA ASP A 61 15.37 -5.86 23.26
C ASP A 61 14.36 -7.00 23.12
N LEU A 62 13.72 -7.39 24.22
CA LEU A 62 12.67 -8.40 24.19
C LEU A 62 11.47 -7.94 23.39
N CYS A 63 11.02 -6.71 23.63
CA CYS A 63 9.90 -6.12 22.88
C CYS A 63 10.18 -6.08 21.40
N LYS A 64 11.34 -5.62 20.98
CA LYS A 64 11.73 -5.56 19.56
C LYS A 64 11.78 -6.93 18.91
N ARG A 65 12.28 -7.93 19.63
CA ARG A 65 12.34 -9.30 19.12
C ARG A 65 10.94 -9.87 18.87
N LEU A 66 10.06 -9.72 19.85
CA LEU A 66 8.68 -10.19 19.74
C LEU A 66 7.90 -9.42 18.69
N CYS A 67 8.00 -8.10 18.72
CA CYS A 67 7.37 -7.24 17.72
C CYS A 67 7.87 -7.56 16.31
N GLY A 68 9.16 -7.73 16.13
CA GLY A 68 9.76 -8.07 14.83
C GLY A 68 9.25 -9.39 14.28
N SER A 69 9.12 -10.41 15.12
CA SER A 69 8.56 -11.69 14.75
C SER A 69 7.10 -11.54 14.31
N CYS A 70 6.31 -10.80 15.07
CA CYS A 70 4.90 -10.56 14.76
C CYS A 70 4.74 -9.72 13.48
N CYS A 71 5.54 -8.67 13.33
CA CYS A 71 5.54 -7.83 12.15
C CYS A 71 5.95 -8.62 10.90
N GLY A 72 6.94 -9.49 11.02
CA GLY A 72 7.37 -10.35 9.91
C GLY A 72 6.27 -11.29 9.43
N ARG A 73 5.42 -11.75 10.34
CA ARG A 73 4.29 -12.61 10.04
C ARG A 73 3.11 -11.85 9.47
N CYS A 74 2.81 -10.70 10.06
CA CYS A 74 1.56 -9.97 9.80
C CYS A 74 1.73 -8.78 8.85
N ASN A 75 2.96 -8.36 8.60
CA ASN A 75 3.30 -7.21 7.78
C ASN A 75 2.61 -5.92 8.25
N CYS A 76 2.38 -5.80 9.52
CA CYS A 76 1.86 -4.58 10.16
C CYS A 76 2.19 -4.57 11.65
N VAL A 77 2.19 -3.38 12.23
CA VAL A 77 2.35 -3.15 13.67
C VAL A 77 1.33 -2.11 14.09
N PRO A 78 0.60 -2.31 15.19
CA PRO A 78 -0.34 -1.30 15.66
C PRO A 78 0.38 0.02 15.95
N PRO A 79 -0.22 1.16 15.63
CA PRO A 79 0.42 2.46 15.88
C PRO A 79 0.51 2.77 17.36
N GLY A 80 1.44 3.65 17.72
CA GLY A 80 1.68 4.02 19.11
C GLY A 80 2.47 2.96 19.86
N THR A 81 2.48 3.09 21.18
CA THR A 81 3.28 2.24 22.07
C THR A 81 2.48 1.15 22.77
N SER A 82 1.17 1.22 22.72
CA SER A 82 0.28 0.22 23.31
C SER A 82 -1.10 0.31 22.68
N GLY A 83 -1.87 -0.75 22.77
CA GLY A 83 -3.23 -0.78 22.23
C GLY A 83 -3.28 -0.65 20.72
N ASN A 84 -4.33 -0.05 20.20
CA ASN A 84 -4.57 0.19 18.77
C ASN A 84 -4.58 -1.10 17.92
N TYR A 85 -4.98 -2.20 18.52
CA TYR A 85 -4.93 -3.53 17.89
C TYR A 85 -5.83 -3.64 16.69
N ASP A 86 -6.85 -2.81 16.57
CA ASP A 86 -7.77 -2.80 15.43
C ASP A 86 -7.06 -2.47 14.12
N ALA A 87 -5.96 -1.75 14.18
CA ALA A 87 -5.19 -1.37 13.00
C ALA A 87 -4.39 -2.53 12.42
N CYS A 88 -4.19 -3.61 13.18
CA CYS A 88 -3.43 -4.78 12.72
C CYS A 88 -3.99 -6.04 13.37
N TYR A 89 -5.06 -6.58 12.81
CA TYR A 89 -5.78 -7.73 13.35
C TYR A 89 -4.87 -8.93 13.56
N CYS A 90 -4.05 -9.25 12.58
CA CYS A 90 -3.12 -10.38 12.65
C CYS A 90 -2.20 -10.28 13.87
N TYR A 91 -1.60 -9.12 14.07
CA TYR A 91 -0.71 -8.84 15.20
C TYR A 91 -1.44 -9.01 16.53
N ALA A 92 -2.66 -8.53 16.61
CA ALA A 92 -3.48 -8.58 17.81
C ALA A 92 -3.86 -10.00 18.24
N HIS A 93 -3.94 -10.93 17.30
CA HIS A 93 -4.46 -12.27 17.53
C HIS A 93 -3.40 -13.37 17.53
N LEU A 94 -2.12 -13.01 17.40
CA LEU A 94 -1.04 -13.98 17.63
C LEU A 94 -0.93 -14.27 19.11
N THR A 95 -0.94 -15.57 19.45
CA THR A 95 -0.92 -16.00 20.82
C THR A 95 0.23 -16.96 21.08
N THR A 96 0.63 -17.03 22.34
CA THR A 96 1.55 -18.04 22.84
C THR A 96 0.82 -19.38 22.99
N PRO A 97 1.53 -20.52 23.17
CA PRO A 97 0.86 -21.82 23.36
C PRO A 97 -0.11 -21.85 24.53
N ASP A 98 0.09 -21.01 25.57
CA ASP A 98 -0.79 -20.92 26.71
C ASP A 98 -1.94 -19.93 26.52
N GLY A 99 -2.15 -19.41 25.32
CA GLY A 99 -3.28 -18.56 24.96
C GLY A 99 -3.11 -17.08 25.28
N ARG A 100 -1.94 -16.64 25.71
CA ARG A 100 -1.69 -15.24 25.98
C ARG A 100 -1.29 -14.49 24.71
N ARG A 101 -1.54 -13.20 24.68
CA ARG A 101 -1.12 -12.36 23.57
C ARG A 101 0.40 -12.37 23.45
N LYS A 102 0.88 -12.75 22.26
CA LYS A 102 2.32 -12.87 21.99
C LYS A 102 2.96 -11.52 21.71
N CYS A 103 2.27 -10.63 21.01
CA CYS A 103 2.84 -9.41 20.46
C CYS A 103 2.64 -8.23 21.42
N PRO A 104 3.68 -7.46 21.69
CA PRO A 104 3.61 -6.33 22.62
C PRO A 104 2.80 -5.14 22.17
#